data_c2dbf37b1ae112ca41b95f101a2f7248
#
_entry.id   c2dbf37b1ae112ca41b95f101a2f7248
#
_cell.length_a   1.000
_cell.length_b   1.000
_cell.length_c   1.000
_cell.angle_alpha   90.00
_cell.angle_beta   90.00
_cell.angle_gamma   90.00
#
_symmetry.space_group_name_H-M   'P 1'
#
loop_
_entity.id
_entity.type
_entity.pdbx_description
1 polymer ?
#
loop_
_entity_poly.entity_id
_entity_poly.type
_entity_poly.pdbx_seq_one_letter_code
_entity_poly.pdbx_strand_id
1 'polypeptide(L)'
;LQADMLQVGFLKLLKGAAMNDLIQEHDYVYMPQAPYQVISNKYMDYATMRKLQIFVDVLELYYNAGRFKYTIINLIKQYNQDAYTFFADFAQYWQAKKLHLAPHAPKNLYVFLYDFIEQNSKIKDKEYIYNVLKFDALLTDKGKIKIDMLPWKEVDKKVTDDFYMSEKALAYINNYQFKSWRDLKKKFSIEVFAY
;
A
#
# COMPACT_ATOMS: atom_id res chain seq x y z
N LEU A 1 -12.80 -12.19 3.26
CA LEU A 1 -13.46 -11.00 2.73
C LEU A 1 -12.44 -10.21 1.91
N GLN A 2 -12.67 -10.10 0.61
CA GLN A 2 -11.90 -9.20 -0.26
C GLN A 2 -12.73 -7.91 -0.43
N ALA A 3 -12.72 -7.08 0.60
CA ALA A 3 -13.36 -5.77 0.50
C ALA A 3 -12.48 -4.84 -0.34
N ASP A 4 -13.08 -3.99 -1.17
CA ASP A 4 -12.34 -2.98 -1.94
C ASP A 4 -11.76 -1.90 -1.02
N MET A 5 -12.42 -1.64 0.10
CA MET A 5 -12.00 -0.69 1.13
C MET A 5 -12.44 -1.18 2.51
N LEU A 6 -11.58 -1.02 3.51
CA LEU A 6 -11.87 -1.28 4.92
C LEU A 6 -11.83 0.04 5.70
N GLN A 7 -12.98 0.49 6.17
CA GLN A 7 -13.04 1.67 7.02
C GLN A 7 -13.03 1.25 8.49
N VAL A 8 -11.99 1.63 9.20
CA VAL A 8 -11.86 1.41 10.65
C VAL A 8 -11.93 2.76 11.36
N GLY A 9 -12.98 2.94 12.16
CA GLY A 9 -13.22 4.19 12.88
C GLY A 9 -12.93 4.04 14.38
N PHE A 10 -12.42 5.10 14.98
CA PHE A 10 -12.30 5.22 16.43
C PHE A 10 -13.51 5.94 17.00
N LEU A 11 -14.03 5.46 18.13
CA LEU A 11 -15.19 6.06 18.80
C LEU A 11 -14.91 7.52 19.16
N LYS A 12 -15.87 8.39 18.86
CA LYS A 12 -15.85 9.81 19.23
C LYS A 12 -17.04 10.13 20.12
N LEU A 13 -16.79 10.75 21.26
CA LEU A 13 -17.83 11.16 22.21
C LEU A 13 -18.23 12.60 21.93
N LEU A 14 -19.16 12.76 20.99
CA LEU A 14 -19.67 14.08 20.62
C LEU A 14 -20.59 14.64 21.73
N LYS A 15 -20.60 15.95 21.91
CA LYS A 15 -21.45 16.62 22.89
C LYS A 15 -22.93 16.31 22.59
N GLY A 16 -23.68 15.88 23.61
CA GLY A 16 -25.09 15.54 23.49
C GLY A 16 -25.40 14.18 22.87
N ALA A 17 -24.39 13.37 22.52
CA ALA A 17 -24.63 11.99 22.08
C ALA A 17 -25.00 11.10 23.27
N ALA A 18 -25.94 10.16 23.06
CA ALA A 18 -26.36 9.18 24.10
C ALA A 18 -25.19 8.35 24.65
N MET A 19 -24.11 8.14 23.87
CA MET A 19 -22.90 7.46 24.34
C MET A 19 -22.23 8.15 25.53
N ASN A 20 -22.51 9.43 25.79
CA ASN A 20 -21.96 10.14 26.95
C ASN A 20 -22.48 9.58 28.26
N ASP A 21 -23.69 9.00 28.29
CA ASP A 21 -24.30 8.37 29.50
C ASP A 21 -23.53 7.09 29.87
N LEU A 22 -22.79 6.49 28.96
CA LEU A 22 -22.02 5.26 29.14
C LEU A 22 -20.54 5.50 29.51
N ILE A 23 -20.09 6.76 29.64
CA ILE A 23 -18.69 7.10 29.91
C ILE A 23 -18.18 6.39 31.18
N GLN A 24 -18.96 6.46 32.29
CA GLN A 24 -18.54 5.86 33.55
C GLN A 24 -18.61 4.32 33.51
N GLU A 25 -19.61 3.76 32.81
CA GLU A 25 -19.78 2.32 32.70
C GLU A 25 -18.62 1.64 31.99
N HIS A 26 -18.07 2.31 30.96
CA HIS A 26 -16.98 1.77 30.11
C HIS A 26 -15.62 2.41 30.39
N ASP A 27 -15.49 3.28 31.40
CA ASP A 27 -14.27 4.01 31.71
C ASP A 27 -13.65 4.71 30.48
N TYR A 28 -14.50 5.37 29.67
CA TYR A 28 -14.00 6.08 28.49
C TYR A 28 -13.16 7.29 28.88
N VAL A 29 -11.88 7.25 28.51
CA VAL A 29 -11.00 8.44 28.48
C VAL A 29 -10.95 8.95 27.05
N TYR A 30 -11.26 10.21 26.84
CA TYR A 30 -11.34 10.80 25.51
C TYR A 30 -10.74 12.20 25.45
N MET A 31 -10.44 12.67 24.22
CA MET A 31 -9.91 14.00 23.99
C MET A 31 -10.96 15.06 24.34
N PRO A 32 -10.66 16.04 25.22
CA PRO A 32 -11.63 17.08 25.61
C PRO A 32 -11.94 18.08 24.47
N GLN A 33 -11.11 18.07 23.42
CA GLN A 33 -11.24 18.90 22.24
C GLN A 33 -11.48 18.02 21.00
N ALA A 34 -11.99 18.63 19.92
CA ALA A 34 -12.16 17.93 18.66
C ALA A 34 -10.86 17.21 18.24
N PRO A 35 -10.95 15.97 17.80
CA PRO A 35 -12.11 15.21 17.34
C PRO A 35 -12.89 14.43 18.43
N TYR A 36 -12.66 14.67 19.73
CA TYR A 36 -13.33 14.00 20.86
C TYR A 36 -13.15 12.47 20.85
N GLN A 37 -12.05 11.99 20.34
CA GLN A 37 -11.77 10.57 20.18
C GLN A 37 -11.49 9.91 21.51
N VAL A 38 -12.05 8.71 21.70
CA VAL A 38 -11.71 7.83 22.82
C VAL A 38 -10.28 7.34 22.66
N ILE A 39 -9.48 7.51 23.71
CA ILE A 39 -8.04 7.17 23.73
C ILE A 39 -7.72 5.97 24.63
N SER A 40 -8.64 5.61 25.54
CA SER A 40 -8.62 4.37 26.32
C SER A 40 -10.00 4.06 26.88
N ASN A 41 -10.22 2.83 27.32
CA ASN A 41 -11.40 2.38 28.02
C ASN A 41 -11.08 1.14 28.88
N LYS A 42 -12.06 0.61 29.60
CA LYS A 42 -11.85 -0.57 30.45
C LYS A 42 -11.42 -1.85 29.72
N TYR A 43 -11.55 -1.89 28.39
CA TYR A 43 -11.18 -3.05 27.55
C TYR A 43 -9.83 -2.88 26.85
N MET A 44 -9.44 -1.62 26.58
CA MET A 44 -8.23 -1.29 25.83
C MET A 44 -7.55 -0.08 26.46
N ASP A 45 -6.30 -0.25 26.85
CA ASP A 45 -5.46 0.82 27.36
C ASP A 45 -4.99 1.77 26.24
N TYR A 46 -4.39 2.88 26.63
CA TYR A 46 -3.87 3.87 25.70
C TYR A 46 -2.81 3.31 24.76
N ALA A 47 -1.95 2.41 25.24
CA ALA A 47 -0.88 1.83 24.43
C ALA A 47 -1.47 0.94 23.32
N THR A 48 -2.49 0.16 23.63
CA THR A 48 -3.24 -0.67 22.67
C THR A 48 -3.95 0.20 21.65
N MET A 49 -4.65 1.26 22.08
CA MET A 49 -5.31 2.20 21.15
C MET A 49 -4.32 2.88 20.22
N ARG A 50 -3.12 3.24 20.70
CA ARG A 50 -2.05 3.80 19.85
C ARG A 50 -1.53 2.81 18.82
N LYS A 51 -1.37 1.53 19.18
CA LYS A 51 -1.00 0.48 18.22
C LYS A 51 -2.05 0.29 17.15
N LEU A 52 -3.32 0.28 17.54
CA LEU A 52 -4.44 0.20 16.58
C LEU A 52 -4.48 1.41 15.65
N GLN A 53 -4.18 2.62 16.15
CA GLN A 53 -4.08 3.80 15.29
C GLN A 53 -3.01 3.62 14.21
N ILE A 54 -1.81 3.17 14.58
CA ILE A 54 -0.73 2.91 13.61
C ILE A 54 -1.13 1.80 12.61
N PHE A 55 -1.80 0.75 13.09
CA PHE A 55 -2.33 -0.31 12.24
C PHE A 55 -3.29 0.25 11.17
N VAL A 56 -4.22 1.12 11.59
CA VAL A 56 -5.19 1.76 10.69
C VAL A 56 -4.49 2.69 9.70
N ASP A 57 -3.53 3.49 10.15
CA ASP A 57 -2.74 4.37 9.28
C ASP A 57 -2.01 3.58 8.18
N VAL A 58 -1.41 2.44 8.54
CA VAL A 58 -0.76 1.53 7.58
C VAL A 58 -1.79 0.91 6.62
N LEU A 59 -2.96 0.49 7.13
CA LEU A 59 -4.04 -0.04 6.32
C LEU A 59 -4.53 0.99 5.27
N GLU A 60 -4.72 2.24 5.69
CA GLU A 60 -5.12 3.33 4.79
C GLU A 60 -4.08 3.58 3.69
N LEU A 61 -2.79 3.64 4.05
CA LEU A 61 -1.72 3.94 3.11
C LEU A 61 -1.44 2.82 2.11
N TYR A 62 -1.58 1.56 2.51
CA TYR A 62 -1.14 0.42 1.70
C TYR A 62 -2.27 -0.44 1.15
N TYR A 63 -3.43 -0.48 1.80
CA TYR A 63 -4.59 -1.22 1.31
C TYR A 63 -5.61 -0.29 0.64
N ASN A 64 -6.18 0.67 1.40
CA ASN A 64 -7.27 1.50 0.92
C ASN A 64 -6.85 2.47 -0.20
N ALA A 65 -5.63 2.96 -0.18
CA ALA A 65 -5.10 3.83 -1.23
C ALA A 65 -4.97 3.15 -2.61
N GLY A 66 -5.04 1.81 -2.67
CA GLY A 66 -5.00 1.04 -3.91
C GLY A 66 -3.65 1.03 -4.66
N ARG A 67 -2.65 1.76 -4.16
CA ARG A 67 -1.33 1.91 -4.78
C ARG A 67 -0.55 0.60 -4.86
N PHE A 68 -0.70 -0.27 -3.88
CA PHE A 68 0.04 -1.51 -3.70
C PHE A 68 -0.85 -2.74 -3.85
N LYS A 69 -1.89 -2.64 -4.67
CA LYS A 69 -2.96 -3.64 -4.77
C LYS A 69 -2.43 -5.06 -4.96
N TYR A 70 -1.59 -5.25 -5.96
CA TYR A 70 -1.08 -6.59 -6.29
C TYR A 70 -0.02 -7.05 -5.30
N THR A 71 0.84 -6.14 -4.85
CA THR A 71 1.87 -6.45 -3.84
C THR A 71 1.25 -6.90 -2.53
N ILE A 72 0.27 -6.16 -2.01
CA ILE A 72 -0.39 -6.50 -0.74
C ILE A 72 -1.10 -7.85 -0.82
N ILE A 73 -1.83 -8.14 -1.91
CA ILE A 73 -2.48 -9.44 -2.10
C ILE A 73 -1.46 -10.58 -2.05
N ASN A 74 -0.31 -10.42 -2.70
CA ASN A 74 0.72 -11.46 -2.73
C ASN A 74 1.49 -11.55 -1.40
N LEU A 75 1.70 -10.46 -0.69
CA LEU A 75 2.27 -10.49 0.67
C LEU A 75 1.34 -11.22 1.65
N ILE A 76 0.05 -10.96 1.61
CA ILE A 76 -0.94 -11.67 2.46
C ILE A 76 -0.92 -13.18 2.18
N LYS A 77 -0.74 -13.60 0.91
CA LYS A 77 -0.56 -15.03 0.58
C LYS A 77 0.67 -15.64 1.25
N GLN A 78 1.78 -14.92 1.36
CA GLN A 78 2.99 -15.37 2.08
C GLN A 78 2.74 -15.53 3.60
N TYR A 79 1.71 -14.90 4.13
CA TYR A 79 1.23 -15.03 5.51
C TYR A 79 0.07 -16.05 5.66
N ASN A 80 0.01 -17.06 4.78
CA ASN A 80 -1.07 -18.07 4.79
C ASN A 80 -2.46 -17.45 4.71
N GLN A 81 -2.62 -16.36 3.98
CA GLN A 81 -3.84 -15.55 3.84
C GLN A 81 -4.32 -14.86 5.14
N ASP A 82 -3.48 -14.79 6.15
CA ASP A 82 -3.75 -14.03 7.37
C ASP A 82 -3.37 -12.54 7.18
N ALA A 83 -4.35 -11.77 6.69
CA ALA A 83 -4.19 -10.34 6.47
C ALA A 83 -3.96 -9.56 7.78
N TYR A 84 -4.60 -9.98 8.88
CA TYR A 84 -4.43 -9.31 10.16
C TYR A 84 -2.98 -9.41 10.65
N THR A 85 -2.43 -10.61 10.69
CA THR A 85 -1.03 -10.81 11.11
C THR A 85 -0.04 -10.07 10.21
N PHE A 86 -0.28 -10.06 8.88
CA PHE A 86 0.55 -9.27 7.96
C PHE A 86 0.54 -7.77 8.32
N PHE A 87 -0.64 -7.16 8.46
CA PHE A 87 -0.73 -5.74 8.77
C PHE A 87 -0.28 -5.41 10.19
N ALA A 88 -0.43 -6.32 11.16
CA ALA A 88 0.07 -6.15 12.52
C ALA A 88 1.61 -6.13 12.56
N ASP A 89 2.27 -7.06 11.88
CA ASP A 89 3.74 -7.08 11.74
C ASP A 89 4.23 -5.81 11.03
N PHE A 90 3.54 -5.37 9.99
CA PHE A 90 3.93 -4.18 9.26
C PHE A 90 3.70 -2.89 10.07
N ALA A 91 2.63 -2.80 10.86
CA ALA A 91 2.41 -1.70 11.78
C ALA A 91 3.46 -1.67 12.90
N GLN A 92 3.90 -2.83 13.38
CA GLN A 92 4.99 -2.91 14.35
C GLN A 92 6.31 -2.39 13.75
N TYR A 93 6.63 -2.76 12.51
CA TYR A 93 7.76 -2.21 11.76
C TYR A 93 7.67 -0.67 11.65
N TRP A 94 6.49 -0.15 11.27
CA TRP A 94 6.23 1.29 11.20
C TRP A 94 6.48 2.00 12.52
N GLN A 95 6.01 1.41 13.62
CA GLN A 95 6.23 1.94 14.96
C GLN A 95 7.71 1.95 15.33
N ALA A 96 8.41 0.84 15.10
CA ALA A 96 9.84 0.70 15.40
C ALA A 96 10.70 1.71 14.64
N LYS A 97 10.37 1.98 13.38
CA LYS A 97 11.05 2.99 12.53
C LYS A 97 10.52 4.42 12.74
N LYS A 98 9.55 4.62 13.64
CA LYS A 98 8.92 5.93 13.93
C LYS A 98 8.28 6.60 12.70
N LEU A 99 7.88 5.81 11.70
CA LEU A 99 7.31 6.34 10.46
C LEU A 99 5.93 7.00 10.66
N HIS A 100 5.20 6.62 11.68
CA HIS A 100 3.89 7.19 12.04
C HIS A 100 3.96 8.63 12.58
N LEU A 101 5.15 9.21 12.73
CA LEU A 101 5.33 10.55 13.30
C LEU A 101 5.30 11.68 12.26
N ALA A 102 5.35 11.36 10.97
CA ALA A 102 5.38 12.36 9.90
C ALA A 102 4.68 11.84 8.63
N PRO A 103 4.14 12.72 7.79
CA PRO A 103 3.65 12.34 6.47
C PRO A 103 4.81 11.97 5.54
N HIS A 104 4.54 11.09 4.56
CA HIS A 104 5.54 10.59 3.64
C HIS A 104 5.17 10.83 2.18
N ALA A 105 6.18 11.14 1.37
CA ALA A 105 6.02 11.18 -0.08
C ALA A 105 5.73 9.77 -0.65
N PRO A 106 4.94 9.66 -1.73
CA PRO A 106 4.59 8.37 -2.33
C PRO A 106 5.79 7.46 -2.62
N LYS A 107 6.92 8.01 -3.09
CA LYS A 107 8.15 7.24 -3.33
C LYS A 107 8.65 6.53 -2.07
N ASN A 108 8.58 7.19 -0.92
CA ASN A 108 9.06 6.65 0.34
C ASN A 108 8.22 5.45 0.81
N LEU A 109 6.93 5.40 0.47
CA LEU A 109 6.07 4.26 0.81
C LEU A 109 6.57 2.96 0.15
N TYR A 110 7.08 3.04 -1.08
CA TYR A 110 7.72 1.88 -1.75
C TYR A 110 8.99 1.45 -1.03
N VAL A 111 9.81 2.43 -0.61
CA VAL A 111 11.07 2.16 0.12
C VAL A 111 10.79 1.47 1.44
N PHE A 112 9.81 1.94 2.21
CA PHE A 112 9.45 1.33 3.49
C PHE A 112 8.88 -0.08 3.34
N LEU A 113 8.07 -0.31 2.31
CA LEU A 113 7.56 -1.64 2.04
C LEU A 113 8.67 -2.59 1.59
N TYR A 114 9.60 -2.12 0.75
CA TYR A 114 10.79 -2.86 0.36
C TYR A 114 11.63 -3.25 1.58
N ASP A 115 11.96 -2.29 2.46
CA ASP A 115 12.73 -2.53 3.69
C ASP A 115 12.04 -3.53 4.63
N PHE A 116 10.72 -3.44 4.76
CA PHE A 116 9.94 -4.41 5.53
C PHE A 116 10.05 -5.82 4.94
N ILE A 117 9.93 -5.95 3.61
CA ILE A 117 10.07 -7.23 2.90
C ILE A 117 11.47 -7.81 3.13
N GLU A 118 12.53 -6.98 3.04
CA GLU A 118 13.91 -7.41 3.25
C GLU A 118 14.15 -7.98 4.65
N GLN A 119 13.61 -7.31 5.67
CA GLN A 119 13.83 -7.69 7.07
C GLN A 119 12.91 -8.84 7.54
N ASN A 120 11.88 -9.19 6.75
CA ASN A 120 10.87 -10.15 7.17
C ASN A 120 11.17 -11.56 6.70
N SER A 121 11.44 -12.46 7.64
CA SER A 121 11.76 -13.88 7.37
C SER A 121 10.57 -14.74 6.94
N LYS A 122 9.33 -14.26 7.17
CA LYS A 122 8.11 -14.94 6.72
C LYS A 122 7.90 -14.85 5.20
N ILE A 123 8.52 -13.83 4.57
CA ILE A 123 8.44 -13.60 3.13
C ILE A 123 9.58 -14.35 2.46
N LYS A 124 9.26 -15.44 1.75
CA LYS A 124 10.24 -16.35 1.18
C LYS A 124 10.64 -15.98 -0.25
N ASP A 125 9.68 -15.67 -1.09
CA ASP A 125 9.91 -15.33 -2.50
C ASP A 125 9.97 -13.81 -2.70
N LYS A 126 11.05 -13.22 -2.20
CA LYS A 126 11.24 -11.77 -2.25
C LYS A 126 11.40 -11.25 -3.67
N GLU A 127 12.11 -11.99 -4.54
CA GLU A 127 12.34 -11.57 -5.93
C GLU A 127 11.02 -11.44 -6.69
N TYR A 128 10.11 -12.42 -6.54
CA TYR A 128 8.78 -12.32 -7.10
C TYR A 128 8.02 -11.10 -6.57
N ILE A 129 8.04 -10.88 -5.24
CA ILE A 129 7.35 -9.74 -4.63
C ILE A 129 7.93 -8.41 -5.12
N TYR A 130 9.24 -8.29 -5.35
CA TYR A 130 9.84 -7.06 -5.93
C TYR A 130 9.39 -6.81 -7.36
N ASN A 131 9.21 -7.84 -8.16
CA ASN A 131 8.63 -7.70 -9.50
C ASN A 131 7.16 -7.26 -9.43
N VAL A 132 6.38 -7.77 -8.48
CA VAL A 132 5.00 -7.32 -8.26
C VAL A 132 4.96 -5.86 -7.76
N LEU A 133 5.85 -5.47 -6.87
CA LEU A 133 5.97 -4.09 -6.38
C LEU A 133 6.37 -3.11 -7.50
N LYS A 134 7.25 -3.55 -8.39
CA LYS A 134 7.60 -2.82 -9.62
C LYS A 134 6.37 -2.65 -10.53
N PHE A 135 5.56 -3.71 -10.67
CA PHE A 135 4.33 -3.66 -11.45
C PHE A 135 3.32 -2.65 -10.89
N ASP A 136 3.09 -2.64 -9.56
CA ASP A 136 2.24 -1.66 -8.90
C ASP A 136 2.76 -0.22 -9.12
N ALA A 137 4.07 0.02 -9.05
CA ALA A 137 4.67 1.32 -9.30
C ALA A 137 4.43 1.81 -10.74
N LEU A 138 4.54 0.91 -11.72
CA LEU A 138 4.28 1.22 -13.12
C LEU A 138 2.81 1.57 -13.37
N LEU A 139 1.88 0.81 -12.78
CA LEU A 139 0.44 1.03 -12.94
C LEU A 139 -0.02 2.34 -12.29
N THR A 140 0.38 2.57 -11.05
CA THR A 140 -0.17 3.67 -10.25
C THR A 140 0.42 5.01 -10.67
N ASP A 141 1.72 5.07 -10.88
CA ASP A 141 2.43 6.31 -11.13
C ASP A 141 2.82 6.51 -12.60
N LYS A 142 2.29 5.67 -13.49
CA LYS A 142 2.54 5.72 -14.94
C LYS A 142 4.05 5.72 -15.27
N GLY A 143 4.83 4.95 -14.52
CA GLY A 143 6.28 4.87 -14.65
C GLY A 143 7.06 6.11 -14.21
N LYS A 144 6.41 7.09 -13.58
CA LYS A 144 7.07 8.32 -13.12
C LYS A 144 7.91 8.11 -11.85
N ILE A 145 7.51 7.15 -11.02
CA ILE A 145 8.26 6.81 -9.81
C ILE A 145 9.15 5.60 -10.11
N LYS A 146 10.43 5.86 -10.27
CA LYS A 146 11.44 4.81 -10.36
C LYS A 146 12.05 4.61 -8.96
N ILE A 147 11.95 3.40 -8.45
CA ILE A 147 12.51 2.99 -7.16
C ILE A 147 13.78 2.24 -7.45
N ASP A 148 14.92 2.81 -7.09
CA ASP A 148 16.24 2.30 -7.49
C ASP A 148 16.54 0.88 -6.99
N MET A 149 15.92 0.48 -5.88
CA MET A 149 16.09 -0.85 -5.27
C MET A 149 15.29 -1.96 -5.96
N LEU A 150 14.35 -1.64 -6.85
CA LEU A 150 13.56 -2.64 -7.56
C LEU A 150 14.33 -3.19 -8.77
N PRO A 151 13.99 -4.41 -9.25
CA PRO A 151 14.71 -5.10 -10.31
C PRO A 151 14.41 -4.50 -11.70
N TRP A 152 14.88 -3.29 -11.95
CA TRP A 152 14.80 -2.67 -13.28
C TRP A 152 15.82 -3.34 -14.21
N LYS A 153 15.34 -3.82 -15.36
CA LYS A 153 16.22 -4.35 -16.41
C LYS A 153 16.18 -3.40 -17.61
N GLU A 154 17.34 -3.08 -18.13
CA GLU A 154 17.40 -2.39 -19.40
C GLU A 154 16.94 -3.33 -20.51
N VAL A 155 16.04 -2.85 -21.35
CA VAL A 155 15.57 -3.57 -22.53
C VAL A 155 16.35 -3.05 -23.72
N ASP A 156 16.95 -3.94 -24.49
CA ASP A 156 17.66 -3.58 -25.71
C ASP A 156 16.75 -2.73 -26.62
N LYS A 157 17.30 -1.62 -27.10
CA LYS A 157 16.58 -0.70 -27.97
C LYS A 157 16.04 -1.41 -29.23
N LYS A 158 16.79 -2.35 -29.79
CA LYS A 158 16.35 -3.12 -30.95
C LYS A 158 15.11 -3.95 -30.60
N VAL A 159 15.10 -4.65 -29.47
CA VAL A 159 13.95 -5.44 -28.98
C VAL A 159 12.73 -4.55 -28.81
N THR A 160 12.90 -3.37 -28.22
CA THR A 160 11.79 -2.42 -28.04
C THR A 160 11.29 -1.87 -29.38
N ASP A 161 12.18 -1.51 -30.30
CA ASP A 161 11.81 -0.99 -31.60
C ASP A 161 11.13 -2.07 -32.46
N ASP A 162 11.63 -3.31 -32.43
CA ASP A 162 11.01 -4.47 -33.09
C ASP A 162 9.61 -4.75 -32.59
N PHE A 163 9.41 -4.67 -31.25
CA PHE A 163 8.07 -4.81 -30.67
C PHE A 163 7.12 -3.72 -31.14
N TYR A 164 7.52 -2.44 -31.08
CA TYR A 164 6.66 -1.33 -31.51
C TYR A 164 6.30 -1.37 -33.00
N MET A 165 7.09 -2.04 -33.83
CA MET A 165 6.81 -2.27 -35.26
C MET A 165 6.07 -3.58 -35.52
N SER A 166 5.84 -4.42 -34.51
CA SER A 166 5.20 -5.73 -34.67
C SER A 166 3.68 -5.63 -34.85
N GLU A 167 3.09 -6.71 -35.38
CA GLU A 167 1.63 -6.84 -35.46
C GLU A 167 0.92 -6.74 -34.09
N LYS A 168 1.58 -7.18 -33.02
CA LYS A 168 1.06 -7.04 -31.66
C LYS A 168 0.91 -5.58 -31.25
N ALA A 169 1.89 -4.73 -31.58
CA ALA A 169 1.81 -3.30 -31.34
C ALA A 169 0.74 -2.62 -32.22
N LEU A 170 0.54 -3.09 -33.46
CA LEU A 170 -0.53 -2.62 -34.35
C LEU A 170 -1.92 -2.84 -33.76
N ALA A 171 -2.15 -3.95 -33.05
CA ALA A 171 -3.40 -4.18 -32.34
C ALA A 171 -3.65 -3.12 -31.26
N TYR A 172 -2.63 -2.70 -30.50
CA TYR A 172 -2.75 -1.61 -29.54
C TYR A 172 -2.99 -0.26 -30.23
N ILE A 173 -2.33 0.01 -31.37
CA ILE A 173 -2.56 1.23 -32.17
C ILE A 173 -4.01 1.32 -32.58
N ASN A 174 -4.59 0.26 -33.11
CA ASN A 174 -5.97 0.22 -33.57
C ASN A 174 -6.97 0.33 -32.42
N ASN A 175 -6.74 -0.38 -31.30
CA ASN A 175 -7.65 -0.40 -30.15
C ASN A 175 -7.70 0.94 -29.40
N TYR A 176 -6.60 1.69 -29.36
CA TYR A 176 -6.48 2.94 -28.61
C TYR A 176 -6.36 4.18 -29.49
N GLN A 177 -6.62 4.07 -30.79
CA GLN A 177 -6.64 5.17 -31.76
C GLN A 177 -5.31 5.95 -31.83
N PHE A 178 -4.17 5.28 -31.68
CA PHE A 178 -2.88 5.90 -31.91
C PHE A 178 -2.66 6.13 -33.43
N LYS A 179 -2.04 7.26 -33.76
CA LYS A 179 -1.75 7.62 -35.17
C LYS A 179 -0.59 6.82 -35.75
N SER A 180 0.33 6.37 -34.91
CA SER A 180 1.53 5.64 -35.34
C SER A 180 2.22 4.93 -34.19
N TRP A 181 3.14 4.00 -34.49
CA TRP A 181 3.99 3.35 -33.50
C TRP A 181 4.84 4.36 -32.69
N ARG A 182 5.19 5.52 -33.25
CA ARG A 182 5.93 6.57 -32.54
C ARG A 182 5.08 7.22 -31.47
N ASP A 183 3.78 7.36 -31.69
CA ASP A 183 2.86 7.87 -30.67
C ASP A 183 2.65 6.83 -29.58
N LEU A 184 2.57 5.55 -29.94
CA LEU A 184 2.50 4.44 -28.99
C LEU A 184 3.73 4.44 -28.07
N LYS A 185 4.94 4.56 -28.63
CA LYS A 185 6.21 4.59 -27.89
C LYS A 185 6.30 5.75 -26.88
N LYS A 186 5.65 6.88 -27.16
CA LYS A 186 5.60 8.02 -26.22
C LYS A 186 4.69 7.78 -25.01
N LYS A 187 3.73 6.88 -25.15
CA LYS A 187 2.68 6.66 -24.13
C LYS A 187 2.84 5.36 -23.36
N PHE A 188 3.57 4.40 -23.89
CA PHE A 188 3.82 3.10 -23.29
C PHE A 188 5.31 2.83 -23.20
N SER A 189 5.72 2.19 -22.13
CA SER A 189 7.07 1.65 -21.96
C SER A 189 7.01 0.12 -21.91
N ILE A 190 8.09 -0.51 -22.38
CA ILE A 190 8.28 -1.94 -22.28
C ILE A 190 9.16 -2.21 -21.07
N GLU A 191 8.68 -3.07 -20.19
CA GLU A 191 9.40 -3.47 -19.00
C GLU A 191 9.54 -4.98 -18.94
N VAL A 192 10.68 -5.45 -18.43
CA VAL A 192 10.97 -6.89 -18.26
C VAL A 192 10.71 -7.27 -16.82
N PHE A 193 9.95 -8.34 -16.64
CA PHE A 193 9.73 -8.99 -15.36
C PHE A 193 10.45 -10.34 -15.35
N ALA A 194 11.10 -10.69 -14.22
CA ALA A 194 11.58 -12.04 -13.98
C ALA A 194 10.41 -12.90 -13.47
N TYR A 195 10.31 -14.12 -13.95
CA TYR A 195 9.38 -15.13 -13.49
C TYR A 195 10.13 -16.17 -12.68
#